data_2ebabc9b5eb726b62e1e51894692f9ca
#
_entry.id   2ebabc9b5eb726b62e1e51894692f9ca
#
_cell.length_a   1.000
_cell.length_b   1.000
_cell.length_c   1.000
_cell.angle_alpha   90.00
_cell.angle_beta   90.00
_cell.angle_gamma   90.00
#
_symmetry.space_group_name_H-M   'P 1'
#
loop_
_entity.id
_entity.type
_entity.pdbx_description
1 polymer ?
#
loop_
_entity_poly.entity_id
_entity_poly.type
_entity_poly.pdbx_seq_one_letter_code
_entity_poly.pdbx_strand_id
1 'polypeptide(L)'
;MPKIAFATYLSLPSLSDNDRLLVPIFKENGFEIKAEIWDDESVDWFKYDAVIIRSTWDYFLKSEKFLSWISKFKNTKTQLFNSPEVVLNNTHKFYLKSLQQKGVSVIPTWFSSQKILIEELKGIQKIVIKPAVSGGSYETEVFETKLLSQEILDKKIKQGDWLIQPFLSQIKENGELSLIFLGGEYSHSIKKIPKKGDFRVQKQFGATYKHFEPDLKLIEKAKNIVQLAAENTLYARVDGLEIENEFLLMEIEMIEPDLFFEYTKTGPLDFVNATIKYMKN
;
A
#
# COMPACT_ATOMS: atom_id res chain seq x y z
N MET A 1 5.77 22.89 21.23
CA MET A 1 5.40 22.56 19.84
C MET A 1 5.45 21.04 19.69
N PRO A 2 4.34 20.39 19.35
CA PRO A 2 4.33 18.95 19.21
C PRO A 2 5.33 18.49 18.12
N LYS A 3 6.01 17.36 18.38
CA LYS A 3 7.03 16.81 17.49
C LYS A 3 6.54 15.55 16.83
N ILE A 4 6.59 15.51 15.52
CA ILE A 4 6.19 14.33 14.73
C ILE A 4 7.43 13.81 13.99
N ALA A 5 7.70 12.52 14.12
CA ALA A 5 8.68 11.86 13.28
C ALA A 5 8.01 11.33 12.01
N PHE A 6 8.58 11.65 10.85
CA PHE A 6 8.27 10.97 9.60
C PHE A 6 9.29 9.85 9.40
N ALA A 7 8.83 8.61 9.50
CA ALA A 7 9.70 7.46 9.31
C ALA A 7 9.99 7.27 7.82
N THR A 8 11.28 7.20 7.50
CA THR A 8 11.83 6.98 6.16
C THR A 8 12.90 5.88 6.22
N TYR A 9 13.64 5.65 5.13
CA TYR A 9 14.70 4.66 5.06
C TYR A 9 16.04 5.26 4.62
N LEU A 10 17.12 4.49 4.78
CA LEU A 10 18.49 4.98 4.59
C LEU A 10 18.75 5.55 3.18
N SER A 11 18.13 4.98 2.14
CA SER A 11 18.34 5.48 0.77
C SER A 11 17.54 6.76 0.47
N LEU A 12 16.67 7.20 1.37
CA LEU A 12 15.86 8.40 1.21
C LEU A 12 15.75 9.19 2.54
N PRO A 13 16.87 9.57 3.17
CA PRO A 13 16.86 10.13 4.52
C PRO A 13 16.16 11.48 4.66
N SER A 14 15.96 12.19 3.54
CA SER A 14 15.32 13.51 3.49
C SER A 14 13.87 13.48 3.03
N LEU A 15 13.20 12.32 3.09
CA LEU A 15 11.83 12.09 2.62
C LEU A 15 11.69 12.13 1.09
N SER A 16 10.59 11.59 0.59
CA SER A 16 10.21 11.72 -0.82
C SER A 16 9.82 13.17 -1.17
N ASP A 17 9.80 13.51 -2.47
CA ASP A 17 9.34 14.81 -2.93
C ASP A 17 7.91 15.09 -2.48
N ASN A 18 7.04 14.09 -2.53
CA ASN A 18 5.66 14.17 -2.06
C ASN A 18 5.56 14.42 -0.55
N ASP A 19 6.33 13.70 0.25
CA ASP A 19 6.30 13.86 1.70
C ASP A 19 6.88 15.21 2.16
N ARG A 20 7.85 15.75 1.41
CA ARG A 20 8.41 17.09 1.69
C ARG A 20 7.39 18.22 1.54
N LEU A 21 6.35 18.05 0.72
CA LEU A 21 5.26 19.03 0.59
C LEU A 21 4.49 19.23 1.91
N LEU A 22 4.47 18.21 2.77
CA LEU A 22 3.78 18.27 4.06
C LEU A 22 4.50 19.12 5.10
N VAL A 23 5.84 19.17 5.06
CA VAL A 23 6.68 19.77 6.12
C VAL A 23 6.36 21.25 6.37
N PRO A 24 6.30 22.13 5.35
CA PRO A 24 5.97 23.54 5.59
C PRO A 24 4.55 23.72 6.15
N ILE A 25 3.57 22.93 5.71
CA ILE A 25 2.18 23.02 6.16
C ILE A 25 2.07 22.61 7.64
N PHE A 26 2.74 21.54 8.05
CA PHE A 26 2.82 21.17 9.47
C PHE A 26 3.45 22.28 10.32
N LYS A 27 4.54 22.88 9.82
CA LYS A 27 5.23 23.98 10.53
C LYS A 27 4.33 25.20 10.71
N GLU A 28 3.57 25.59 9.68
CA GLU A 28 2.59 26.68 9.73
C GLU A 28 1.46 26.39 10.74
N ASN A 29 1.14 25.11 10.96
CA ASN A 29 0.16 24.66 11.95
C ASN A 29 0.77 24.39 13.34
N GLY A 30 2.01 24.79 13.58
CA GLY A 30 2.64 24.73 14.90
C GLY A 30 3.24 23.37 15.27
N PHE A 31 3.58 22.52 14.29
CA PHE A 31 4.25 21.23 14.51
C PHE A 31 5.70 21.27 14.04
N GLU A 32 6.55 20.50 14.71
CA GLU A 32 7.91 20.21 14.27
C GLU A 32 7.93 18.85 13.61
N ILE A 33 8.37 18.78 12.34
CA ILE A 33 8.53 17.52 11.62
C ILE A 33 10.01 17.17 11.54
N LYS A 34 10.35 15.93 11.86
CA LYS A 34 11.70 15.38 11.68
C LYS A 34 11.64 14.08 10.89
N ALA A 35 12.45 13.99 9.83
CA ALA A 35 12.67 12.73 9.13
C ALA A 35 13.61 11.85 9.96
N GLU A 36 13.22 10.61 10.22
CA GLU A 36 14.03 9.63 10.94
C GLU A 36 14.07 8.30 10.18
N ILE A 37 15.26 7.71 10.09
CA ILE A 37 15.43 6.41 9.44
C ILE A 37 14.87 5.33 10.37
N TRP A 38 13.89 4.55 9.89
CA TRP A 38 13.09 3.66 10.71
C TRP A 38 13.89 2.55 11.41
N ASP A 39 15.00 2.12 10.82
CA ASP A 39 15.85 1.06 11.35
C ASP A 39 17.19 1.56 11.94
N ASP A 40 17.32 2.87 12.17
CA ASP A 40 18.44 3.45 12.91
C ASP A 40 18.22 3.27 14.42
N GLU A 41 19.07 2.48 15.04
CA GLU A 41 18.99 2.14 16.47
C GLU A 41 19.29 3.33 17.39
N SER A 42 19.92 4.40 16.87
CA SER A 42 20.21 5.62 17.64
C SER A 42 19.01 6.52 17.83
N VAL A 43 17.91 6.27 17.08
CA VAL A 43 16.69 7.07 17.16
C VAL A 43 15.86 6.70 18.38
N ASP A 44 15.71 7.65 19.29
CA ASP A 44 14.72 7.57 20.37
C ASP A 44 13.34 7.98 19.82
N TRP A 45 12.53 7.00 19.49
CA TRP A 45 11.18 7.21 18.93
C TRP A 45 10.20 7.79 19.97
N PHE A 46 10.44 7.53 21.26
CA PHE A 46 9.52 7.90 22.32
C PHE A 46 9.66 9.37 22.77
N LYS A 47 10.59 10.11 22.19
CA LYS A 47 10.68 11.58 22.34
C LYS A 47 9.72 12.35 21.44
N TYR A 48 9.02 11.65 20.50
CA TYR A 48 8.03 12.22 19.62
C TYR A 48 6.62 12.06 20.17
N ASP A 49 5.75 13.01 19.91
CA ASP A 49 4.33 12.93 20.24
C ASP A 49 3.62 11.96 19.29
N ALA A 50 4.05 11.93 18.03
CA ALA A 50 3.57 10.97 17.03
C ALA A 50 4.67 10.53 16.06
N VAL A 51 4.47 9.36 15.47
CA VAL A 51 5.26 8.81 14.37
C VAL A 51 4.33 8.52 13.21
N ILE A 52 4.68 8.98 12.02
CA ILE A 52 3.94 8.70 10.79
C ILE A 52 4.88 7.96 9.83
N ILE A 53 4.48 6.78 9.40
CA ILE A 53 5.25 6.01 8.44
C ILE A 53 5.03 6.63 7.06
N ARG A 54 6.14 7.01 6.37
CA ARG A 54 6.02 7.66 5.06
C ARG A 54 6.76 6.91 3.97
N SER A 55 8.07 6.89 4.02
CA SER A 55 8.90 6.38 2.91
C SER A 55 9.79 5.24 3.38
N THR A 56 9.25 4.26 4.11
CA THR A 56 10.01 3.09 4.60
C THR A 56 10.07 1.97 3.55
N TRP A 57 10.39 2.31 2.30
CA TRP A 57 10.23 1.46 1.11
C TRP A 57 11.16 0.25 1.03
N ASP A 58 11.95 -0.01 2.06
CA ASP A 58 12.78 -1.21 2.21
C ASP A 58 12.28 -2.18 3.30
N TYR A 59 11.15 -1.89 3.96
CA TYR A 59 10.67 -2.65 5.12
C TYR A 59 10.46 -4.13 4.81
N PHE A 60 10.00 -4.47 3.62
CA PHE A 60 9.74 -5.85 3.21
C PHE A 60 11.02 -6.69 3.07
N LEU A 61 12.18 -6.05 2.84
CA LEU A 61 13.49 -6.71 2.84
C LEU A 61 14.00 -7.02 4.26
N LYS A 62 13.42 -6.39 5.28
CA LYS A 62 13.78 -6.47 6.70
C LYS A 62 12.52 -6.68 7.56
N SER A 63 11.59 -7.50 7.08
CA SER A 63 10.22 -7.60 7.62
C SER A 63 10.18 -7.92 9.11
N GLU A 64 11.01 -8.84 9.62
CA GLU A 64 11.06 -9.16 11.05
C GLU A 64 11.49 -7.95 11.90
N LYS A 65 12.53 -7.22 11.45
CA LYS A 65 12.98 -5.99 12.12
C LYS A 65 11.89 -4.93 12.11
N PHE A 66 11.18 -4.78 10.99
CA PHE A 66 10.08 -3.84 10.84
C PHE A 66 8.91 -4.17 11.77
N LEU A 67 8.45 -5.43 11.80
CA LEU A 67 7.38 -5.88 12.69
C LEU A 67 7.75 -5.70 14.18
N SER A 68 9.01 -5.98 14.52
CA SER A 68 9.53 -5.71 15.86
C SER A 68 9.51 -4.23 16.21
N TRP A 69 9.91 -3.35 15.26
CA TRP A 69 9.88 -1.90 15.44
C TRP A 69 8.46 -1.38 15.63
N ILE A 70 7.51 -1.78 14.79
CA ILE A 70 6.09 -1.42 14.92
C ILE A 70 5.52 -1.86 16.28
N SER A 71 5.88 -3.06 16.72
CA SER A 71 5.38 -3.61 17.98
C SER A 71 5.81 -2.79 19.20
N LYS A 72 6.89 -2.01 19.12
CA LYS A 72 7.34 -1.14 20.21
C LYS A 72 6.36 0.00 20.53
N PHE A 73 5.51 0.40 19.56
CA PHE A 73 4.54 1.47 19.76
C PHE A 73 3.24 1.03 20.44
N LYS A 74 3.04 -0.29 20.62
CA LYS A 74 1.87 -0.79 21.36
C LYS A 74 1.90 -0.32 22.81
N ASN A 75 0.77 0.24 23.26
CA ASN A 75 0.61 0.70 24.65
C ASN A 75 1.62 1.77 25.10
N THR A 76 2.10 2.60 24.19
CA THR A 76 2.97 3.75 24.50
C THR A 76 2.21 5.06 24.38
N LYS A 77 2.83 6.16 24.86
CA LYS A 77 2.27 7.52 24.72
C LYS A 77 2.49 8.08 23.32
N THR A 78 3.55 7.63 22.63
CA THR A 78 3.86 8.05 21.27
C THR A 78 2.88 7.36 20.33
N GLN A 79 2.06 8.13 19.64
CA GLN A 79 1.08 7.61 18.70
C GLN A 79 1.76 7.20 17.39
N LEU A 80 1.50 6.00 16.91
CA LEU A 80 1.90 5.60 15.55
C LEU A 80 0.69 5.72 14.61
N PHE A 81 0.85 6.37 13.48
CA PHE A 81 -0.15 6.51 12.42
C PHE A 81 0.34 5.85 11.11
N ASN A 82 -0.39 4.88 10.55
CA ASN A 82 -1.58 4.23 11.11
C ASN A 82 -1.23 3.41 12.37
N SER A 83 -2.25 2.93 13.13
CA SER A 83 -1.98 2.21 14.39
C SER A 83 -1.12 0.96 14.18
N PRO A 84 -0.39 0.50 15.23
CA PRO A 84 0.40 -0.73 15.12
C PRO A 84 -0.39 -1.92 14.60
N GLU A 85 -1.67 -2.07 15.00
CA GLU A 85 -2.53 -3.17 14.57
C GLU A 85 -2.82 -3.09 13.07
N VAL A 86 -3.11 -1.90 12.56
CA VAL A 86 -3.37 -1.67 11.12
C VAL A 86 -2.13 -2.01 10.32
N VAL A 87 -0.96 -1.50 10.72
CA VAL A 87 0.31 -1.74 10.03
C VAL A 87 0.65 -3.24 10.02
N LEU A 88 0.60 -3.90 11.19
CA LEU A 88 0.91 -5.32 11.32
C LEU A 88 -0.01 -6.19 10.45
N ASN A 89 -1.32 -5.89 10.41
CA ASN A 89 -2.27 -6.62 9.58
C ASN A 89 -2.06 -6.36 8.09
N ASN A 90 -1.68 -5.14 7.71
CA ASN A 90 -1.49 -4.75 6.31
C ASN A 90 -0.14 -5.22 5.72
N THR A 91 0.82 -5.59 6.56
CA THR A 91 2.15 -6.06 6.09
C THR A 91 2.04 -7.32 5.23
N HIS A 92 1.08 -8.20 5.50
CA HIS A 92 0.92 -9.48 4.82
C HIS A 92 -0.33 -9.50 3.96
N LYS A 93 -0.18 -9.59 2.64
CA LYS A 93 -1.27 -9.44 1.65
C LYS A 93 -2.40 -10.49 1.74
N PHE A 94 -2.31 -11.45 2.64
CA PHE A 94 -3.43 -12.37 2.90
C PHE A 94 -4.63 -11.66 3.55
N TYR A 95 -4.52 -10.38 3.94
CA TYR A 95 -5.69 -9.56 4.28
C TYR A 95 -6.72 -9.49 3.15
N LEU A 96 -6.30 -9.66 1.89
CA LEU A 96 -7.19 -9.73 0.74
C LEU A 96 -8.22 -10.88 0.87
N LYS A 97 -7.82 -12.02 1.46
CA LYS A 97 -8.74 -13.13 1.74
C LYS A 97 -9.84 -12.72 2.72
N SER A 98 -9.47 -11.98 3.76
CA SER A 98 -10.45 -11.46 4.73
C SER A 98 -11.41 -10.45 4.10
N LEU A 99 -10.90 -9.54 3.25
CA LEU A 99 -11.73 -8.58 2.53
C LEU A 99 -12.69 -9.28 1.56
N GLN A 100 -12.23 -10.30 0.85
CA GLN A 100 -13.07 -11.12 -0.03
C GLN A 100 -14.21 -11.79 0.75
N GLN A 101 -13.93 -12.34 1.94
CA GLN A 101 -14.95 -12.94 2.81
C GLN A 101 -15.99 -11.92 3.32
N LYS A 102 -15.59 -10.64 3.40
CA LYS A 102 -16.48 -9.50 3.73
C LYS A 102 -17.22 -8.94 2.51
N GLY A 103 -17.13 -9.59 1.34
CA GLY A 103 -17.86 -9.21 0.13
C GLY A 103 -17.15 -8.22 -0.79
N VAL A 104 -15.86 -7.92 -0.55
CA VAL A 104 -15.08 -7.07 -1.47
C VAL A 104 -14.73 -7.87 -2.73
N SER A 105 -14.98 -7.30 -3.89
CA SER A 105 -14.53 -7.85 -5.18
C SER A 105 -13.01 -7.71 -5.30
N VAL A 106 -12.29 -8.79 -5.08
CA VAL A 106 -10.82 -8.87 -5.17
C VAL A 106 -10.47 -9.60 -6.46
N ILE A 107 -9.33 -9.26 -7.09
CA ILE A 107 -8.79 -10.08 -8.19
C ILE A 107 -8.73 -11.56 -7.73
N PRO A 108 -9.23 -12.52 -8.53
CA PRO A 108 -9.18 -13.93 -8.17
C PRO A 108 -7.78 -14.32 -7.69
N THR A 109 -7.68 -14.88 -6.49
CA THR A 109 -6.39 -15.10 -5.83
C THR A 109 -6.33 -16.47 -5.17
N TRP A 110 -5.30 -17.24 -5.51
CA TRP A 110 -4.88 -18.42 -4.76
C TRP A 110 -3.79 -18.04 -3.77
N PHE A 111 -3.97 -18.45 -2.54
CA PHE A 111 -3.06 -18.15 -1.43
C PHE A 111 -2.24 -19.41 -1.10
N SER A 112 -0.91 -19.32 -1.03
CA SER A 112 -0.03 -20.46 -0.80
C SER A 112 -0.15 -21.10 0.60
N SER A 113 -0.93 -20.50 1.51
CA SER A 113 -1.31 -21.14 2.77
C SER A 113 -2.15 -22.41 2.59
N GLN A 114 -2.61 -22.67 1.36
CA GLN A 114 -3.31 -23.88 0.95
C GLN A 114 -2.54 -24.53 -0.19
N LYS A 115 -2.65 -25.86 -0.32
CA LYS A 115 -2.10 -26.55 -1.49
C LYS A 115 -2.81 -26.06 -2.74
N ILE A 116 -2.05 -25.62 -3.74
CA ILE A 116 -2.55 -25.12 -5.02
C ILE A 116 -2.22 -26.17 -6.07
N LEU A 117 -3.25 -26.70 -6.72
CA LEU A 117 -3.08 -27.67 -7.80
C LEU A 117 -2.97 -26.92 -9.12
N ILE A 118 -2.04 -27.35 -9.97
CA ILE A 118 -1.86 -26.75 -11.31
C ILE A 118 -3.13 -26.85 -12.15
N GLU A 119 -3.95 -27.88 -11.89
CA GLU A 119 -5.27 -28.06 -12.49
C GLU A 119 -6.24 -26.93 -12.23
N GLU A 120 -6.13 -26.27 -11.06
CA GLU A 120 -6.98 -25.13 -10.70
C GLU A 120 -6.69 -23.90 -11.55
N LEU A 121 -5.51 -23.88 -12.16
CA LEU A 121 -5.05 -22.79 -13.03
C LEU A 121 -5.36 -23.05 -14.52
N LYS A 122 -5.99 -24.19 -14.85
CA LYS A 122 -6.36 -24.54 -16.22
C LYS A 122 -7.33 -23.51 -16.80
N GLY A 123 -7.10 -23.13 -18.07
CA GLY A 123 -7.89 -22.12 -18.76
C GLY A 123 -7.35 -20.67 -18.59
N ILE A 124 -6.46 -20.44 -17.63
CA ILE A 124 -5.78 -19.17 -17.46
C ILE A 124 -4.52 -19.17 -18.32
N GLN A 125 -4.39 -18.22 -19.23
CA GLN A 125 -3.24 -18.18 -20.14
C GLN A 125 -1.95 -17.77 -19.42
N LYS A 126 -2.03 -16.76 -18.56
CA LYS A 126 -0.91 -16.21 -17.79
C LYS A 126 -1.32 -15.95 -16.35
N ILE A 127 -0.42 -16.22 -15.45
CA ILE A 127 -0.57 -15.91 -14.02
C ILE A 127 0.53 -14.98 -13.54
N VAL A 128 0.24 -14.24 -12.48
CA VAL A 128 1.19 -13.45 -11.68
C VAL A 128 1.43 -14.22 -10.39
N ILE A 129 2.68 -14.39 -10.02
CA ILE A 129 3.09 -14.92 -8.71
C ILE A 129 3.85 -13.82 -7.99
N LYS A 130 3.42 -13.45 -6.78
CA LYS A 130 4.05 -12.39 -5.98
C LYS A 130 4.13 -12.76 -4.51
N PRO A 131 5.17 -12.32 -3.77
CA PRO A 131 5.26 -12.56 -2.33
C PRO A 131 4.12 -11.88 -1.57
N ALA A 132 3.69 -12.49 -0.47
CA ALA A 132 2.66 -11.90 0.39
C ALA A 132 3.18 -10.67 1.17
N VAL A 133 4.47 -10.61 1.47
CA VAL A 133 5.14 -9.44 2.04
C VAL A 133 6.07 -8.87 0.97
N SER A 134 5.68 -7.76 0.36
CA SER A 134 6.44 -7.13 -0.74
C SER A 134 5.96 -5.71 -1.01
N GLY A 135 6.82 -4.90 -1.65
CA GLY A 135 6.52 -3.57 -2.14
C GLY A 135 7.12 -3.34 -3.53
N GLY A 136 6.60 -2.37 -4.30
CA GLY A 136 7.18 -1.94 -5.57
C GLY A 136 7.35 -3.02 -6.65
N SER A 137 6.49 -4.03 -6.68
CA SER A 137 6.58 -5.23 -7.55
C SER A 137 7.80 -6.12 -7.29
N TYR A 138 8.38 -6.08 -6.08
CA TYR A 138 9.49 -6.96 -5.71
C TYR A 138 9.10 -8.43 -5.90
N GLU A 139 9.95 -9.21 -6.59
CA GLU A 139 9.75 -10.62 -6.92
C GLU A 139 8.37 -10.96 -7.55
N THR A 140 7.72 -9.97 -8.17
CA THR A 140 6.48 -10.20 -8.93
C THR A 140 6.83 -10.71 -10.32
N GLU A 141 6.43 -11.92 -10.62
CA GLU A 141 6.74 -12.61 -11.86
C GLU A 141 5.48 -13.03 -12.61
N VAL A 142 5.55 -12.98 -13.96
CA VAL A 142 4.48 -13.46 -14.84
C VAL A 142 4.91 -14.76 -15.50
N PHE A 143 4.05 -15.77 -15.43
CA PHE A 143 4.27 -17.07 -16.03
C PHE A 143 3.18 -17.39 -17.07
N GLU A 144 3.58 -18.00 -18.19
CA GLU A 144 2.63 -18.69 -19.05
C GLU A 144 2.23 -20.00 -18.40
N THR A 145 0.95 -20.17 -18.08
CA THR A 145 0.47 -21.32 -17.30
C THR A 145 0.78 -22.66 -17.95
N LYS A 146 0.78 -22.72 -19.30
CA LYS A 146 1.16 -23.91 -20.06
C LYS A 146 2.61 -24.38 -19.86
N LEU A 147 3.49 -23.49 -19.38
CA LEU A 147 4.91 -23.79 -19.13
C LEU A 147 5.17 -24.18 -17.66
N LEU A 148 4.15 -24.10 -16.80
CA LEU A 148 4.27 -24.49 -15.40
C LEU A 148 3.90 -25.97 -15.21
N SER A 149 4.75 -26.67 -14.48
CA SER A 149 4.41 -27.97 -13.88
C SER A 149 4.08 -27.79 -12.40
N GLN A 150 3.46 -28.80 -11.78
CA GLN A 150 3.23 -28.80 -10.34
C GLN A 150 4.55 -28.65 -9.57
N GLU A 151 5.61 -29.32 -10.02
CA GLU A 151 6.93 -29.26 -9.39
C GLU A 151 7.51 -27.83 -9.39
N ILE A 152 7.39 -27.11 -10.53
CA ILE A 152 7.85 -25.71 -10.64
C ILE A 152 7.05 -24.83 -9.70
N LEU A 153 5.73 -24.98 -9.65
CA LEU A 153 4.85 -24.23 -8.77
C LEU A 153 5.19 -24.51 -7.30
N ASP A 154 5.27 -25.76 -6.90
CA ASP A 154 5.57 -26.17 -5.53
C ASP A 154 6.95 -25.63 -5.08
N LYS A 155 7.95 -25.68 -5.95
CA LYS A 155 9.28 -25.14 -5.67
C LYS A 155 9.23 -23.64 -5.43
N LYS A 156 8.45 -22.89 -6.23
CA LYS A 156 8.32 -21.43 -6.10
C LYS A 156 7.64 -21.05 -4.78
N ILE A 157 6.50 -21.70 -4.45
CA ILE A 157 5.73 -21.35 -3.25
C ILE A 157 6.28 -21.92 -1.94
N LYS A 158 7.23 -22.88 -2.01
CA LYS A 158 7.84 -23.47 -0.81
C LYS A 158 8.66 -22.48 0.02
N GLN A 159 9.10 -21.38 -0.58
CA GLN A 159 10.03 -20.41 0.03
C GLN A 159 9.34 -19.26 0.77
N GLY A 160 8.08 -19.38 1.13
CA GLY A 160 7.33 -18.35 1.86
C GLY A 160 5.86 -18.32 1.49
N ASP A 161 5.20 -17.23 1.85
CA ASP A 161 3.80 -17.01 1.53
C ASP A 161 3.66 -16.21 0.23
N TRP A 162 2.87 -16.75 -0.70
CA TRP A 162 2.72 -16.23 -2.06
C TRP A 162 1.25 -16.06 -2.44
N LEU A 163 1.00 -15.08 -3.30
CA LEU A 163 -0.26 -14.91 -4.02
C LEU A 163 -0.07 -15.30 -5.48
N ILE A 164 -1.03 -16.07 -6.01
CA ILE A 164 -1.11 -16.41 -7.43
C ILE A 164 -2.40 -15.80 -7.96
N GLN A 165 -2.33 -15.03 -9.02
CA GLN A 165 -3.45 -14.30 -9.61
C GLN A 165 -3.44 -14.46 -11.13
N PRO A 166 -4.60 -14.47 -11.82
CA PRO A 166 -4.61 -14.35 -13.26
C PRO A 166 -3.95 -13.03 -13.68
N PHE A 167 -3.17 -13.07 -14.74
CA PHE A 167 -2.67 -11.86 -15.36
C PHE A 167 -3.80 -11.16 -16.13
N LEU A 168 -4.22 -10.00 -15.64
CA LEU A 168 -5.28 -9.21 -16.24
C LEU A 168 -4.68 -8.27 -17.30
N SER A 169 -4.91 -8.56 -18.59
CA SER A 169 -4.38 -7.73 -19.69
C SER A 169 -4.93 -6.32 -19.68
N GLN A 170 -6.08 -6.10 -19.07
CA GLN A 170 -6.75 -4.81 -18.93
C GLN A 170 -5.87 -3.76 -18.22
N ILE A 171 -4.88 -4.19 -17.40
CA ILE A 171 -3.91 -3.26 -16.82
C ILE A 171 -3.10 -2.50 -17.88
N LYS A 172 -2.86 -3.14 -19.04
CA LYS A 172 -2.13 -2.51 -20.14
C LYS A 172 -2.98 -1.52 -20.94
N GLU A 173 -4.28 -1.74 -20.98
CA GLU A 173 -5.23 -0.95 -21.76
C GLU A 173 -5.84 0.17 -20.90
N ASN A 174 -6.30 -0.18 -19.71
CA ASN A 174 -7.05 0.71 -18.83
C ASN A 174 -6.17 1.38 -17.78
N GLY A 175 -4.97 0.82 -17.50
CA GLY A 175 -4.13 1.23 -16.38
C GLY A 175 -4.69 0.78 -15.03
N GLU A 176 -3.92 1.04 -13.97
CA GLU A 176 -4.31 0.81 -12.59
C GLU A 176 -4.83 2.10 -11.98
N LEU A 177 -5.92 2.02 -11.23
CA LEU A 177 -6.47 3.13 -10.46
C LEU A 177 -5.93 3.10 -9.03
N SER A 178 -5.55 4.27 -8.52
CA SER A 178 -5.20 4.48 -7.12
C SER A 178 -6.10 5.57 -6.56
N LEU A 179 -6.91 5.23 -5.55
CA LEU A 179 -7.77 6.15 -4.85
C LEU A 179 -7.19 6.40 -3.45
N ILE A 180 -6.96 7.66 -3.11
CA ILE A 180 -6.33 8.10 -1.87
C ILE A 180 -7.38 8.57 -0.89
N PHE A 181 -7.29 8.05 0.33
CA PHE A 181 -8.15 8.41 1.47
C PHE A 181 -7.28 9.01 2.58
N LEU A 182 -7.74 10.11 3.14
CA LEU A 182 -7.08 10.84 4.21
C LEU A 182 -8.07 11.04 5.36
N GLY A 183 -7.73 10.52 6.54
CA GLY A 183 -8.66 10.53 7.68
C GLY A 183 -9.98 9.80 7.43
N GLY A 184 -9.95 8.76 6.56
CA GLY A 184 -11.13 7.99 6.16
C GLY A 184 -11.99 8.63 5.04
N GLU A 185 -11.67 9.86 4.59
CA GLU A 185 -12.38 10.55 3.52
C GLU A 185 -11.59 10.50 2.20
N TYR A 186 -12.33 10.40 1.09
CA TYR A 186 -11.74 10.45 -0.25
C TYR A 186 -11.07 11.82 -0.48
N SER A 187 -9.85 11.81 -0.97
CA SER A 187 -9.08 13.01 -1.27
C SER A 187 -8.92 13.21 -2.78
N HIS A 188 -8.26 12.29 -3.44
CA HIS A 188 -7.97 12.35 -4.88
C HIS A 188 -7.63 10.97 -5.43
N SER A 189 -7.45 10.90 -6.73
CA SER A 189 -7.06 9.66 -7.39
C SER A 189 -6.20 9.88 -8.62
N ILE A 190 -5.44 8.86 -8.96
CA ILE A 190 -4.64 8.81 -10.17
C ILE A 190 -4.89 7.53 -10.94
N LYS A 191 -4.59 7.58 -12.22
CA LYS A 191 -4.49 6.43 -13.12
C LYS A 191 -3.02 6.21 -13.47
N LYS A 192 -2.51 5.02 -13.22
CA LYS A 192 -1.15 4.58 -13.55
C LYS A 192 -1.18 3.79 -14.83
N ILE A 193 -0.48 4.24 -15.86
CA ILE A 193 -0.44 3.59 -17.17
C ILE A 193 0.94 3.00 -17.38
N PRO A 194 1.06 1.67 -17.54
CA PRO A 194 2.36 1.03 -17.74
C PRO A 194 2.99 1.46 -19.06
N LYS A 195 4.32 1.38 -19.13
CA LYS A 195 5.05 1.56 -20.39
C LYS A 195 4.63 0.50 -21.41
N LYS A 196 4.56 0.88 -22.69
CA LYS A 196 4.26 -0.07 -23.78
C LYS A 196 5.20 -1.29 -23.71
N GLY A 197 4.61 -2.48 -23.61
CA GLY A 197 5.34 -3.75 -23.50
C GLY A 197 5.60 -4.20 -22.06
N ASP A 198 5.32 -3.40 -21.04
CA ASP A 198 5.38 -3.76 -19.64
C ASP A 198 3.95 -3.88 -19.05
N PHE A 199 3.84 -4.40 -17.84
CA PHE A 199 2.61 -4.46 -17.04
C PHE A 199 2.79 -3.75 -15.69
N ARG A 200 4.05 -3.48 -15.31
CA ARG A 200 4.36 -2.81 -14.04
C ARG A 200 4.05 -1.32 -14.16
N VAL A 201 3.38 -0.82 -13.13
CA VAL A 201 2.85 0.55 -13.11
C VAL A 201 3.68 1.53 -12.27
N GLN A 202 4.85 1.11 -11.78
CA GLN A 202 5.73 1.98 -11.01
C GLN A 202 6.58 2.87 -11.94
N LYS A 203 6.81 4.14 -11.53
CA LYS A 203 7.60 5.14 -12.30
C LYS A 203 8.99 4.62 -12.71
N GLN A 204 9.65 3.83 -11.86
CA GLN A 204 10.97 3.23 -12.14
C GLN A 204 10.97 2.28 -13.34
N PHE A 205 9.81 1.74 -13.72
CA PHE A 205 9.64 0.92 -14.92
C PHE A 205 9.13 1.71 -16.12
N GLY A 206 9.05 3.06 -16.00
CA GLY A 206 8.67 3.95 -17.07
C GLY A 206 7.16 4.14 -17.23
N ALA A 207 6.37 3.80 -16.22
CA ALA A 207 4.95 4.10 -16.21
C ALA A 207 4.69 5.60 -16.11
N THR A 208 3.54 6.04 -16.64
CA THR A 208 3.06 7.41 -16.59
C THR A 208 1.83 7.49 -15.69
N TYR A 209 1.74 8.58 -14.92
CA TYR A 209 0.63 8.83 -14.01
C TYR A 209 -0.13 10.06 -14.45
N LYS A 210 -1.44 10.04 -14.28
CA LYS A 210 -2.30 11.18 -14.54
C LYS A 210 -3.42 11.25 -13.54
N HIS A 211 -3.90 12.45 -13.28
CA HIS A 211 -5.13 12.67 -12.51
C HIS A 211 -6.27 11.85 -13.10
N PHE A 212 -7.10 11.28 -12.24
CA PHE A 212 -8.30 10.53 -12.60
C PHE A 212 -9.44 10.99 -11.71
N GLU A 213 -10.59 11.22 -12.31
CA GLU A 213 -11.81 11.58 -11.59
C GLU A 213 -12.78 10.39 -11.58
N PRO A 214 -12.89 9.66 -10.45
CA PRO A 214 -13.81 8.55 -10.31
C PRO A 214 -15.24 9.05 -10.15
N ASP A 215 -16.21 8.26 -10.56
CA ASP A 215 -17.61 8.51 -10.21
C ASP A 215 -17.88 8.26 -8.71
N LEU A 216 -19.01 8.75 -8.22
CA LEU A 216 -19.38 8.59 -6.81
C LEU A 216 -19.52 7.13 -6.39
N LYS A 217 -19.97 6.25 -7.29
CA LYS A 217 -20.14 4.81 -7.01
C LYS A 217 -18.78 4.15 -6.75
N LEU A 218 -17.75 4.50 -7.51
CA LEU A 218 -16.40 3.99 -7.31
C LEU A 218 -15.79 4.53 -6.01
N ILE A 219 -16.01 5.83 -5.70
CA ILE A 219 -15.55 6.43 -4.43
C ILE A 219 -16.18 5.68 -3.25
N GLU A 220 -17.49 5.45 -3.25
CA GLU A 220 -18.20 4.74 -2.18
C GLU A 220 -17.74 3.28 -2.05
N LYS A 221 -17.52 2.59 -3.16
CA LYS A 221 -16.93 1.24 -3.14
C LYS A 221 -15.56 1.23 -2.47
N ALA A 222 -14.67 2.15 -2.87
CA ALA A 222 -13.33 2.24 -2.30
C ALA A 222 -13.34 2.67 -0.83
N LYS A 223 -14.23 3.59 -0.44
CA LYS A 223 -14.44 4.00 0.96
C LYS A 223 -14.87 2.82 1.84
N ASN A 224 -15.81 2.01 1.35
CA ASN A 224 -16.22 0.78 2.04
C ASN A 224 -15.06 -0.21 2.20
N ILE A 225 -14.19 -0.34 1.20
CA ILE A 225 -12.98 -1.20 1.30
C ILE A 225 -12.07 -0.70 2.44
N VAL A 226 -11.81 0.61 2.54
CA VAL A 226 -11.01 1.19 3.62
C VAL A 226 -11.63 0.86 4.98
N GLN A 227 -12.94 1.07 5.15
CA GLN A 227 -13.66 0.80 6.40
C GLN A 227 -13.63 -0.68 6.80
N LEU A 228 -13.75 -1.59 5.83
CA LEU A 228 -13.68 -3.04 6.06
C LEU A 228 -12.25 -3.52 6.36
N ALA A 229 -11.24 -2.82 5.84
CA ALA A 229 -9.83 -3.14 6.06
C ALA A 229 -9.36 -2.72 7.45
N ALA A 230 -9.69 -1.50 7.87
CA ALA A 230 -9.31 -0.98 9.18
C ALA A 230 -10.18 0.21 9.58
N GLU A 231 -10.43 0.34 10.88
CA GLU A 231 -11.03 1.53 11.46
C GLU A 231 -9.96 2.61 11.71
N ASN A 232 -10.35 3.88 11.60
CA ASN A 232 -9.52 5.03 11.99
C ASN A 232 -8.13 5.10 11.33
N THR A 233 -8.07 4.97 10.00
CA THR A 233 -6.83 5.16 9.26
C THR A 233 -6.56 6.63 8.97
N LEU A 234 -5.33 7.11 9.24
CA LEU A 234 -4.92 8.45 8.84
C LEU A 234 -4.81 8.56 7.31
N TYR A 235 -4.32 7.51 6.67
CA TYR A 235 -4.23 7.42 5.21
C TYR A 235 -4.42 5.97 4.75
N ALA A 236 -4.98 5.85 3.57
CA ALA A 236 -5.04 4.59 2.83
C ALA A 236 -4.98 4.86 1.33
N ARG A 237 -4.38 3.96 0.57
CA ARG A 237 -4.42 3.94 -0.90
C ARG A 237 -5.05 2.64 -1.37
N VAL A 238 -6.14 2.75 -2.08
CA VAL A 238 -6.86 1.62 -2.66
C VAL A 238 -6.45 1.48 -4.12
N ASP A 239 -5.75 0.41 -4.45
CA ASP A 239 -5.26 0.13 -5.80
C ASP A 239 -6.09 -0.98 -6.45
N GLY A 240 -6.52 -0.76 -7.69
CA GLY A 240 -7.34 -1.75 -8.39
C GLY A 240 -7.58 -1.45 -9.87
N LEU A 241 -8.35 -2.34 -10.48
CA LEU A 241 -8.73 -2.26 -11.88
C LEU A 241 -10.24 -2.15 -12.02
N GLU A 242 -10.68 -1.36 -12.99
CA GLU A 242 -12.07 -1.34 -13.41
C GLU A 242 -12.21 -2.21 -14.68
N ILE A 243 -13.02 -3.27 -14.58
CA ILE A 243 -13.28 -4.22 -15.67
C ILE A 243 -14.80 -4.36 -15.77
N GLU A 244 -15.38 -4.07 -16.93
CA GLU A 244 -16.84 -4.19 -17.19
C GLU A 244 -17.69 -3.47 -16.15
N ASN A 245 -17.29 -2.27 -15.73
CA ASN A 245 -17.90 -1.45 -14.67
C ASN A 245 -17.83 -2.05 -13.25
N GLU A 246 -17.00 -3.08 -13.05
CA GLU A 246 -16.71 -3.62 -11.74
C GLU A 246 -15.28 -3.26 -11.32
N PHE A 247 -15.16 -2.69 -10.11
CA PHE A 247 -13.85 -2.42 -9.51
C PHE A 247 -13.36 -3.68 -8.79
N LEU A 248 -12.20 -4.17 -9.21
CA LEU A 248 -11.49 -5.30 -8.61
C LEU A 248 -10.30 -4.78 -7.80
N LEU A 249 -10.34 -5.00 -6.50
CA LEU A 249 -9.25 -4.64 -5.60
C LEU A 249 -8.00 -5.48 -5.91
N MET A 250 -6.88 -4.80 -6.14
CA MET A 250 -5.55 -5.43 -6.25
C MET A 250 -4.81 -5.40 -4.91
N GLU A 251 -4.87 -4.26 -4.23
CA GLU A 251 -4.16 -4.00 -2.99
C GLU A 251 -4.79 -2.83 -2.24
N ILE A 252 -4.68 -2.82 -0.91
CA ILE A 252 -4.87 -1.63 -0.10
C ILE A 252 -3.57 -1.39 0.69
N GLU A 253 -2.99 -0.19 0.54
CA GLU A 253 -1.77 0.18 1.22
C GLU A 253 -2.07 1.16 2.37
N MET A 254 -1.70 0.76 3.59
CA MET A 254 -1.90 1.53 4.81
C MET A 254 -0.60 1.66 5.63
N ILE A 255 0.56 1.28 5.04
CA ILE A 255 1.88 1.36 5.69
C ILE A 255 2.62 2.61 5.19
N GLU A 256 3.11 2.57 3.94
CA GLU A 256 3.98 3.62 3.38
C GLU A 256 3.61 4.01 1.94
N PRO A 257 2.31 4.13 1.59
CA PRO A 257 1.95 4.44 0.21
C PRO A 257 2.51 5.80 -0.22
N ASP A 258 2.99 5.88 -1.45
CA ASP A 258 3.06 7.18 -2.12
C ASP A 258 1.63 7.71 -2.28
N LEU A 259 1.37 8.88 -1.74
CA LEU A 259 0.06 9.51 -1.72
C LEU A 259 -0.15 10.48 -2.91
N PHE A 260 0.82 10.58 -3.81
CA PHE A 260 0.71 11.30 -5.07
C PHE A 260 0.22 12.76 -4.92
N PHE A 261 0.73 13.46 -3.91
CA PHE A 261 0.31 14.84 -3.62
C PHE A 261 0.56 15.83 -4.77
N GLU A 262 1.47 15.52 -5.69
CA GLU A 262 1.69 16.31 -6.91
C GLU A 262 0.49 16.34 -7.86
N TYR A 263 -0.50 15.44 -7.68
CA TYR A 263 -1.70 15.35 -8.52
C TYR A 263 -2.94 15.98 -7.88
N THR A 264 -2.79 16.66 -6.74
CA THR A 264 -3.89 17.31 -6.03
C THR A 264 -3.49 18.69 -5.50
N LYS A 265 -4.45 19.61 -5.41
CA LYS A 265 -4.22 20.95 -4.85
C LYS A 265 -4.40 20.98 -3.33
N THR A 266 -5.27 20.14 -2.78
CA THR A 266 -5.68 20.19 -1.37
C THR A 266 -5.09 19.06 -0.53
N GLY A 267 -4.71 17.94 -1.15
CA GLY A 267 -4.28 16.73 -0.47
C GLY A 267 -3.24 16.93 0.64
N PRO A 268 -2.17 17.72 0.45
CA PRO A 268 -1.22 17.99 1.53
C PRO A 268 -1.88 18.67 2.75
N LEU A 269 -2.77 19.64 2.53
CA LEU A 269 -3.50 20.31 3.60
C LEU A 269 -4.50 19.38 4.26
N ASP A 270 -5.21 18.56 3.48
CA ASP A 270 -6.17 17.57 3.98
C ASP A 270 -5.47 16.53 4.86
N PHE A 271 -4.27 16.09 4.48
CA PHE A 271 -3.45 15.18 5.29
C PHE A 271 -3.05 15.81 6.64
N VAL A 272 -2.60 17.07 6.63
CA VAL A 272 -2.24 17.79 7.86
C VAL A 272 -3.46 17.96 8.75
N ASN A 273 -4.61 18.38 8.21
CA ASN A 273 -5.86 18.53 8.95
C ASN A 273 -6.33 17.22 9.57
N ALA A 274 -6.26 16.13 8.82
CA ALA A 274 -6.56 14.79 9.33
C ALA A 274 -5.63 14.42 10.48
N THR A 275 -4.32 14.64 10.34
CA THR A 275 -3.34 14.37 11.40
C THR A 275 -3.65 15.15 12.68
N ILE A 276 -3.93 16.46 12.55
CA ILE A 276 -4.28 17.31 13.70
C ILE A 276 -5.54 16.82 14.41
N LYS A 277 -6.54 16.38 13.66
CA LYS A 277 -7.77 15.79 14.22
C LYS A 277 -7.47 14.52 15.01
N TYR A 278 -6.64 13.64 14.44
CA TYR A 278 -6.27 12.36 15.10
C TYR A 278 -5.44 12.56 16.38
N MET A 279 -4.55 13.56 16.41
CA MET A 279 -3.73 13.87 17.59
C MET A 279 -4.53 14.49 18.75
N LYS A 280 -5.76 14.98 18.50
CA LYS A 280 -6.63 15.57 19.53
C LYS A 280 -7.58 14.58 20.18
N ASN A 281 -7.74 13.40 19.58
CA ASN A 281 -8.58 12.31 20.06
C ASN A 281 -7.74 11.30 20.85
#